data_3cc9f48c6bb6aa097f0f2666cf4b6610
#
_entry.id   3cc9f48c6bb6aa097f0f2666cf4b6610
#
_cell.length_a   1.000
_cell.length_b   1.000
_cell.length_c   1.000
_cell.angle_alpha   90.00
_cell.angle_beta   90.00
_cell.angle_gamma   90.00
#
_symmetry.space_group_name_H-M   'P 1'
#
loop_
_entity.id
_entity.type
_entity.pdbx_description
1 polymer ?
#
loop_
_entity_poly.entity_id
_entity_poly.type
_entity_poly.pdbx_seq_one_letter_code
_entity_poly.pdbx_strand_id
1 'polypeptide(L)'
;MSSPHRHIPPLEVRERAACMCDHGDACTSYAPGHALHLIQARLASATPSDWADAIVEAADARSGFVIVRTLDDGSAVALWNGAGAAARLAVGTPVALHERYHVLAVGGERFNVLRG
;
A
#
# COMPACT_ATOMS: atom_id res chain seq x y z
N MET A 1 23.69 24.81 -5.83
CA MET A 1 23.16 24.30 -5.54
C MET A 1 22.87 23.90 -5.30
N SER A 2 22.84 24.23 -5.62
CA SER A 2 22.16 23.81 -5.34
C SER A 2 21.79 23.36 -5.02
N SER A 3 21.85 23.60 -5.43
CA SER A 3 21.17 23.13 -5.15
C SER A 3 20.83 22.75 -4.79
N PRO A 4 21.06 23.06 -5.11
CA PRO A 4 20.34 22.56 -4.80
C PRO A 4 20.05 22.00 -4.45
N HIS A 5 20.05 22.14 -4.87
CA HIS A 5 19.43 21.40 -4.55
C HIS A 5 19.51 20.65 -4.51
N ARG A 6 19.79 20.90 -5.08
CA ARG A 6 19.69 20.16 -4.96
C ARG A 6 19.97 19.16 -4.85
N HIS A 7 20.67 18.92 -5.19
CA HIS A 7 20.75 17.72 -5.10
C HIS A 7 20.17 16.87 -4.55
N ILE A 8 20.35 16.66 -5.52
CA ILE A 8 19.10 16.11 -5.02
C ILE A 8 19.29 14.64 -4.72
N PRO A 9 19.11 14.19 -3.47
CA PRO A 9 19.07 12.78 -3.23
C PRO A 9 17.91 12.17 -3.99
N PRO A 10 18.03 10.89 -4.45
CA PRO A 10 16.90 10.24 -5.10
C PRO A 10 15.65 10.34 -4.26
N LEU A 11 14.52 10.52 -4.91
CA LEU A 11 13.26 10.73 -4.24
C LEU A 11 12.93 9.59 -3.28
N GLU A 12 13.16 8.36 -3.70
CA GLU A 12 12.91 7.19 -2.86
C GLU A 12 13.75 7.17 -1.58
N VAL A 13 14.96 7.69 -1.64
CA VAL A 13 15.80 7.80 -0.44
C VAL A 13 15.23 8.82 0.52
N ARG A 14 14.72 9.93 0.01
CA ARG A 14 14.09 10.94 0.85
C ARG A 14 12.80 10.43 1.48
N GLU A 15 12.01 9.71 0.73
CA GLU A 15 10.79 9.12 1.26
C GLU A 15 11.10 8.13 2.37
N ARG A 16 12.11 7.31 2.15
CA ARG A 16 12.53 6.34 3.16
C ARG A 16 13.02 7.01 4.43
N ALA A 17 13.78 8.10 4.28
CA ALA A 17 14.27 8.83 5.44
C ALA A 17 13.15 9.52 6.21
N ALA A 18 12.07 9.90 5.54
CA ALA A 18 10.93 10.56 6.17
C ALA A 18 9.93 9.57 6.78
N CYS A 19 9.97 8.31 6.35
CA CYS A 19 9.01 7.31 6.81
C CYS A 19 9.50 6.62 8.07
N MET A 20 8.63 6.50 9.05
CA MET A 20 8.94 5.85 10.33
C MET A 20 8.53 4.38 10.37
N CYS A 21 8.09 3.82 9.26
CA CYS A 21 7.63 2.43 9.21
C CYS A 21 8.71 1.43 9.65
N ASP A 22 9.94 1.67 9.25
CA ASP A 22 11.06 0.77 9.56
C ASP A 22 11.43 0.80 11.05
N HIS A 23 10.98 1.80 11.78
CA HIS A 23 11.25 1.95 13.20
C HIS A 23 10.07 1.53 14.07
N GLY A 24 9.03 1.00 13.47
CA GLY A 24 7.83 0.59 14.19
C GLY A 24 6.93 1.73 14.61
N ASP A 25 7.25 2.95 14.25
CA ASP A 25 6.42 4.13 14.56
C ASP A 25 5.35 4.34 13.49
N ALA A 26 4.41 5.22 13.77
CA ALA A 26 3.39 5.59 12.79
C ALA A 26 4.07 6.18 11.56
N CYS A 27 3.62 5.78 10.39
CA CYS A 27 4.17 6.27 9.13
C CYS A 27 3.79 7.74 8.93
N THR A 28 4.80 8.59 8.64
CA THR A 28 4.59 10.01 8.40
C THR A 28 4.54 10.36 6.91
N SER A 29 4.84 9.40 6.05
CA SER A 29 4.83 9.61 4.61
C SER A 29 3.51 9.12 4.02
N TYR A 30 3.02 9.87 3.02
CA TYR A 30 1.84 9.47 2.25
C TYR A 30 2.22 8.98 0.85
N ALA A 31 3.49 8.69 0.62
CA ALA A 31 3.95 8.07 -0.60
C ALA A 31 3.28 6.71 -0.80
N PRO A 32 3.22 6.19 -2.04
CA PRO A 32 2.59 4.89 -2.29
C PRO A 32 3.14 3.80 -1.39
N GLY A 33 2.27 3.03 -0.79
CA GLY A 33 2.62 1.93 0.11
C GLY A 33 2.82 2.34 1.57
N HIS A 34 2.77 3.62 1.89
CA HIS A 34 2.97 4.12 3.26
C HIS A 34 1.63 4.43 3.92
N ALA A 35 1.52 5.57 4.59
CA ALA A 35 0.29 5.92 5.29
C ALA A 35 -0.83 6.28 4.29
N LEU A 36 -2.05 5.94 4.66
CA LEU A 36 -3.21 6.26 3.83
C LEU A 36 -3.69 7.67 4.17
N HIS A 37 -3.67 8.54 3.16
CA HIS A 37 -4.18 9.90 3.33
C HIS A 37 -5.71 9.91 3.30
N LEU A 38 -6.31 10.81 4.07
CA LEU A 38 -7.76 10.92 4.16
C LEU A 38 -8.42 11.19 2.81
N ILE A 39 -7.79 12.01 1.97
CA ILE A 39 -8.30 12.32 0.64
C ILE A 39 -8.28 11.07 -0.25
N GLN A 40 -7.20 10.30 -0.18
CA GLN A 40 -7.08 9.04 -0.91
C GLN A 40 -8.20 8.07 -0.50
N ALA A 41 -8.44 7.96 0.79
CA ALA A 41 -9.49 7.09 1.30
C ALA A 41 -10.89 7.54 0.83
N ARG A 42 -11.13 8.84 0.80
CA ARG A 42 -12.40 9.38 0.32
C ARG A 42 -12.60 9.15 -1.16
N LEU A 43 -11.56 9.36 -1.97
CA LEU A 43 -11.63 9.13 -3.41
C LEU A 43 -11.89 7.65 -3.71
N ALA A 44 -11.24 6.76 -2.99
CA ALA A 44 -11.45 5.33 -3.15
C ALA A 44 -12.90 4.95 -2.79
N SER A 45 -13.43 5.51 -1.72
CA SER A 45 -14.82 5.23 -1.30
C SER A 45 -15.84 5.78 -2.28
N ALA A 46 -15.51 6.88 -2.98
CA ALA A 46 -16.41 7.52 -3.92
C ALA A 46 -16.42 6.87 -5.31
N THR A 47 -15.56 5.88 -5.55
CA THR A 47 -15.44 5.18 -6.82
C THR A 47 -15.61 3.68 -6.65
N PRO A 48 -16.84 3.22 -6.30
CA PRO A 48 -17.05 1.82 -5.95
C PRO A 48 -16.81 0.85 -7.10
N SER A 49 -16.95 1.29 -8.35
CA SER A 49 -16.74 0.40 -9.50
C SER A 49 -15.26 0.07 -9.73
N ASP A 50 -14.36 0.79 -9.08
CA ASP A 50 -12.91 0.55 -9.23
C ASP A 50 -12.36 -0.42 -8.19
N TRP A 51 -13.20 -0.99 -7.35
CA TRP A 51 -12.81 -2.01 -6.39
C TRP A 51 -12.88 -3.40 -7.04
N ALA A 52 -11.82 -4.17 -6.86
CA ALA A 52 -11.77 -5.56 -7.32
C ALA A 52 -11.64 -6.49 -6.12
N ASP A 53 -12.48 -7.50 -6.06
CA ASP A 53 -12.39 -8.52 -5.01
C ASP A 53 -11.21 -9.44 -5.27
N ALA A 54 -10.54 -9.83 -4.22
CA ALA A 54 -9.35 -10.65 -4.30
C ALA A 54 -9.19 -11.50 -3.03
N ILE A 55 -8.28 -12.45 -3.12
CA ILE A 55 -7.92 -13.33 -1.99
C ILE A 55 -6.42 -13.21 -1.77
N VAL A 56 -5.99 -13.13 -0.51
CA VAL A 56 -4.57 -13.09 -0.17
C VAL A 56 -3.96 -14.46 -0.48
N GLU A 57 -2.93 -14.48 -1.31
CA GLU A 57 -2.18 -15.68 -1.68
C GLU A 57 -0.93 -15.84 -0.85
N ALA A 58 -0.26 -14.73 -0.54
CA ALA A 58 0.96 -14.73 0.25
C ALA A 58 1.10 -13.39 0.94
N ALA A 59 1.73 -13.39 2.11
CA ALA A 59 2.03 -12.15 2.83
C ALA A 59 3.33 -12.37 3.60
N ASP A 60 4.25 -11.41 3.48
CA ASP A 60 5.54 -11.45 4.16
C ASP A 60 5.69 -10.19 5.00
N ALA A 61 5.53 -10.34 6.31
CA ALA A 61 5.60 -9.21 7.23
C ALA A 61 6.97 -8.55 7.24
N ARG A 62 8.04 -9.27 6.92
CA ARG A 62 9.40 -8.73 6.94
C ARG A 62 9.64 -7.77 5.78
N SER A 63 9.17 -8.15 4.59
CA SER A 63 9.35 -7.31 3.41
C SER A 63 8.23 -6.31 3.21
N GLY A 64 7.05 -6.59 3.78
CA GLY A 64 5.86 -5.77 3.57
C GLY A 64 5.10 -6.12 2.30
N PHE A 65 5.50 -7.17 1.59
CA PHE A 65 4.82 -7.58 0.36
C PHE A 65 3.65 -8.50 0.64
N VAL A 66 2.60 -8.28 -0.14
CA VAL A 66 1.38 -9.11 -0.14
C VAL A 66 1.08 -9.44 -1.58
N ILE A 67 0.78 -10.72 -1.85
CA ILE A 67 0.32 -11.13 -3.16
C ILE A 67 -1.15 -11.49 -3.04
N VAL A 68 -1.97 -10.85 -3.87
CA VAL A 68 -3.40 -11.12 -3.91
C VAL A 68 -3.77 -11.65 -5.30
N ARG A 69 -4.77 -12.50 -5.34
CA ARG A 69 -5.31 -13.01 -6.60
C ARG A 69 -6.70 -12.44 -6.79
N THR A 70 -6.90 -11.70 -7.87
CA THR A 70 -8.19 -11.10 -8.16
C THR A 70 -9.18 -12.18 -8.60
N LEU A 71 -10.44 -12.02 -8.21
CA LEU A 71 -11.47 -13.01 -8.51
C LEU A 71 -12.02 -12.87 -9.92
N ASP A 72 -11.89 -11.70 -10.51
CA ASP A 72 -12.35 -11.40 -11.88
C ASP A 72 -11.70 -12.28 -12.93
N ASP A 73 -10.38 -12.18 -13.01
CA ASP A 73 -9.59 -12.82 -14.06
C ASP A 73 -8.53 -13.77 -13.51
N GLY A 74 -8.45 -13.89 -12.19
CA GLY A 74 -7.48 -14.78 -11.55
C GLY A 74 -6.05 -14.30 -11.60
N SER A 75 -5.80 -13.02 -11.91
CA SER A 75 -4.44 -12.51 -11.97
C SER A 75 -3.86 -12.30 -10.58
N ALA A 76 -2.56 -12.55 -10.46
CA ALA A 76 -1.83 -12.30 -9.23
C ALA A 76 -1.25 -10.89 -9.27
N VAL A 77 -1.43 -10.15 -8.18
CA VAL A 77 -0.94 -8.77 -8.06
C VAL A 77 -0.06 -8.68 -6.83
N ALA A 78 1.17 -8.22 -7.01
CA ALA A 78 2.08 -7.98 -5.90
C ALA A 78 1.87 -6.56 -5.39
N LEU A 79 1.69 -6.42 -4.08
CA LEU A 79 1.45 -5.15 -3.42
C LEU A 79 2.44 -4.97 -2.29
N TRP A 80 2.87 -3.73 -2.06
CA TRP A 80 3.74 -3.43 -0.93
C TRP A 80 3.08 -2.40 -0.03
N ASN A 81 3.19 -2.61 1.28
CA ASN A 81 2.76 -1.66 2.29
C ASN A 81 3.74 -1.66 3.45
N GLY A 82 4.27 -0.51 3.78
CA GLY A 82 5.22 -0.35 4.88
C GLY A 82 4.56 -0.12 6.23
N ALA A 83 3.24 0.01 6.28
CA ALA A 83 2.52 0.35 7.51
C ALA A 83 1.91 -0.85 8.21
N GLY A 84 2.37 -2.07 7.90
CA GLY A 84 2.02 -3.27 8.66
C GLY A 84 0.91 -4.13 8.07
N ALA A 85 0.47 -3.87 6.85
CA ALA A 85 -0.60 -4.66 6.23
C ALA A 85 -0.25 -6.15 6.16
N ALA A 86 0.99 -6.47 5.74
CA ALA A 86 1.38 -7.86 5.57
C ALA A 86 1.34 -8.66 6.88
N ALA A 87 1.58 -8.01 8.00
CA ALA A 87 1.52 -8.66 9.31
C ALA A 87 0.07 -8.94 9.76
N ARG A 88 -0.90 -8.30 9.13
CA ARG A 88 -2.31 -8.39 9.51
C ARG A 88 -3.11 -9.28 8.56
N LEU A 89 -2.46 -9.81 7.52
CA LEU A 89 -3.14 -10.59 6.50
C LEU A 89 -2.69 -12.04 6.55
N ALA A 90 -3.66 -12.93 6.56
CA ALA A 90 -3.39 -14.37 6.46
C ALA A 90 -3.76 -14.85 5.06
N VAL A 91 -3.08 -15.88 4.59
CA VAL A 91 -3.41 -16.53 3.32
C VAL A 91 -4.87 -16.97 3.34
N GLY A 92 -5.59 -16.70 2.26
CA GLY A 92 -7.01 -17.01 2.14
C GLY A 92 -7.94 -15.91 2.60
N THR A 93 -7.41 -14.81 3.14
CA THR A 93 -8.25 -13.69 3.59
C THR A 93 -8.86 -12.97 2.39
N PRO A 94 -10.19 -12.77 2.37
CA PRO A 94 -10.81 -11.97 1.33
C PRO A 94 -10.49 -10.49 1.54
N VAL A 95 -10.15 -9.81 0.44
CA VAL A 95 -9.78 -8.40 0.44
C VAL A 95 -10.40 -7.73 -0.77
N ALA A 96 -10.35 -6.40 -0.82
CA ALA A 96 -10.73 -5.64 -2.00
C ALA A 96 -9.59 -4.68 -2.33
N LEU A 97 -9.23 -4.62 -3.62
CA LEU A 97 -8.18 -3.75 -4.12
C LEU A 97 -8.80 -2.65 -4.96
N HIS A 98 -8.56 -1.39 -4.58
CA HIS A 98 -8.95 -0.26 -5.40
C HIS A 98 -7.86 0.00 -6.42
N GLU A 99 -8.15 -0.29 -7.68
CA GLU A 99 -7.12 -0.29 -8.71
C GLU A 99 -6.69 1.11 -9.14
N ARG A 100 -7.55 2.08 -8.94
CA ARG A 100 -7.26 3.46 -9.34
C ARG A 100 -6.48 4.24 -8.29
N TYR A 101 -6.85 4.11 -7.02
CA TYR A 101 -6.22 4.85 -5.94
C TYR A 101 -5.33 3.99 -5.07
N HIS A 102 -5.13 2.73 -5.42
CA HIS A 102 -4.19 1.81 -4.77
C HIS A 102 -4.45 1.66 -3.28
N VAL A 103 -5.68 1.34 -2.94
CA VAL A 103 -6.09 1.08 -1.57
C VAL A 103 -6.47 -0.39 -1.43
N LEU A 104 -5.94 -1.04 -0.39
CA LEU A 104 -6.32 -2.40 -0.06
C LEU A 104 -7.23 -2.38 1.15
N ALA A 105 -8.42 -2.93 1.03
CA ALA A 105 -9.40 -2.99 2.12
C ALA A 105 -9.51 -4.40 2.66
N VAL A 106 -9.44 -4.54 3.97
CA VAL A 106 -9.56 -5.81 4.69
C VAL A 106 -10.50 -5.58 5.87
N GLY A 107 -11.72 -6.10 5.76
CA GLY A 107 -12.71 -5.81 6.80
C GLY A 107 -12.91 -4.30 6.92
N GLY A 108 -12.74 -3.77 8.12
CA GLY A 108 -12.87 -2.32 8.37
C GLY A 108 -11.58 -1.54 8.16
N GLU A 109 -10.48 -2.21 7.82
CA GLU A 109 -9.19 -1.56 7.66
C GLU A 109 -8.85 -1.28 6.22
N ARG A 110 -8.09 -0.22 5.99
CA ARG A 110 -7.64 0.16 4.65
C ARG A 110 -6.18 0.54 4.68
N PHE A 111 -5.47 0.17 3.61
CA PHE A 111 -4.04 0.39 3.50
C PHE A 111 -3.71 1.02 2.16
N ASN A 112 -2.77 1.97 2.20
CA ASN A 112 -2.16 2.52 0.99
C ASN A 112 -1.14 1.52 0.48
N VAL A 113 -1.27 1.06 -0.76
CA VAL A 113 -0.39 0.03 -1.30
C VAL A 113 0.32 0.51 -2.54
N LEU A 114 1.56 0.05 -2.71
CA LEU A 114 2.35 0.25 -3.90
C LEU A 114 2.25 -1.02 -4.74
N ARG A 115 1.80 -0.88 -5.97
CA ARG A 115 1.68 -2.01 -6.87
C ARG A 115 3.06 -2.31 -7.48
N GLY A 116 3.53 -3.51 -7.22
CA GLY A 116 4.85 -3.93 -7.67
C GLY A 116 4.86 -4.94 -8.79
#